data_e46937ea3221970ef59f247c19c4b84e
#
_entry.id   e46937ea3221970ef59f247c19c4b84e
#
_cell.length_a   1.000
_cell.length_b   1.000
_cell.length_c   1.000
_cell.angle_alpha   90.00
_cell.angle_beta   90.00
_cell.angle_gamma   90.00
#
_symmetry.space_group_name_H-M   'P 1'
#
loop_
_entity.id
_entity.type
_entity.pdbx_description
1 polymer ?
#
loop_
_entity_poly.entity_id
_entity_poly.type
_entity_poly.pdbx_seq_one_letter_code
_entity_poly.pdbx_strand_id
1 'polypeptide(L)'
;MKNLIQKWNNISLIKRIICGLIIGIALGLIFPQATAISILGDLFVGALRGIAPLLVFFLIMSSLCRMAKGQKTNMSFIVILYLLGNLFSALSAVIASYLFPVTLTFSQSTNTQDITPPTGVTEVLKNLLMNVVANPVDSLVNANYIGILAWAIILGIALKSASDGTKKALENISDAIATAVKWIINCAPFGIMGLIFTTISEQGLDVLLGYGRLICVLVGTMLFVALIMNPLITFICLRKNPYPLVLRCLKDSGLTAFFTRSSAANIPVNMKLCQDLGLDEDTYSISIPLGATINMAGAAITISTMALAAAHTLDIHVDFPTALILCVLSAASAAGASGVAGGSLLLIPLACSLFGIPNEVAMQVVGVGFIVGVIQDSCETALNSSTDVLFTAIGDIRTRK
;
A
#
# COMPACT_ATOMS: atom_id res chain seq x y z
N MET A 1 16.16 -2.29 -32.57
CA MET A 1 15.14 -2.12 -31.53
C MET A 1 15.17 -3.20 -30.45
N LYS A 2 15.10 -4.52 -30.77
CA LYS A 2 15.13 -5.60 -29.75
C LYS A 2 16.30 -5.51 -28.75
N ASN A 3 17.52 -5.23 -29.19
CA ASN A 3 18.70 -5.09 -28.33
C ASN A 3 18.67 -3.87 -27.40
N LEU A 4 18.01 -2.78 -27.78
CA LEU A 4 17.83 -1.59 -26.95
C LEU A 4 16.79 -1.84 -25.84
N ILE A 5 15.68 -2.49 -26.19
CA ILE A 5 14.63 -2.87 -25.23
C ILE A 5 15.18 -3.90 -24.22
N GLN A 6 15.98 -4.87 -24.67
CA GLN A 6 16.63 -5.81 -23.76
C GLN A 6 17.63 -5.13 -22.83
N LYS A 7 18.47 -4.22 -23.33
CA LYS A 7 19.39 -3.44 -22.50
C LYS A 7 18.64 -2.58 -21.49
N TRP A 8 17.53 -1.95 -21.90
CA TRP A 8 16.67 -1.15 -21.03
C TRP A 8 16.03 -2.02 -19.93
N ASN A 9 15.52 -3.20 -20.27
CA ASN A 9 14.90 -4.11 -19.30
C ASN A 9 15.90 -4.75 -18.32
N ASN A 10 17.18 -4.81 -18.68
CA ASN A 10 18.25 -5.27 -17.78
C ASN A 10 18.63 -4.23 -16.70
N ILE A 11 18.21 -2.96 -16.86
CA ILE A 11 18.39 -1.93 -15.84
C ILE A 11 17.26 -2.06 -14.81
N SER A 12 17.58 -2.06 -13.52
CA SER A 12 16.55 -2.14 -12.48
C SER A 12 15.53 -1.00 -12.62
N LEU A 13 14.26 -1.29 -12.32
CA LEU A 13 13.16 -0.32 -12.44
C LEU A 13 13.46 0.95 -11.62
N ILE A 14 14.05 0.81 -10.44
CA ILE A 14 14.45 1.92 -9.57
C ILE A 14 15.39 2.89 -10.31
N LYS A 15 16.45 2.37 -10.94
CA LYS A 15 17.41 3.21 -11.69
C LYS A 15 16.73 3.93 -12.84
N ARG A 16 15.81 3.25 -13.54
CA ARG A 16 15.02 3.86 -14.63
C ARG A 16 14.10 4.97 -14.12
N ILE A 17 13.44 4.78 -12.97
CA ILE A 17 12.58 5.79 -12.34
C ILE A 17 13.42 7.01 -11.91
N ILE A 18 14.57 6.80 -11.28
CA ILE A 18 15.47 7.89 -10.87
C ILE A 18 15.93 8.69 -12.11
N CYS A 19 16.30 8.02 -13.20
CA CYS A 19 16.63 8.69 -14.46
C CYS A 19 15.44 9.51 -14.99
N GLY A 20 14.22 8.94 -15.00
CA GLY A 20 13.01 9.64 -15.41
C GLY A 20 12.74 10.89 -14.56
N LEU A 21 12.91 10.78 -13.24
CA LEU A 21 12.74 11.88 -12.30
C LEU A 21 13.76 13.01 -12.56
N ILE A 22 15.05 12.69 -12.70
CA ILE A 22 16.10 13.69 -12.99
C ILE A 22 15.84 14.37 -14.33
N ILE A 23 15.49 13.61 -15.37
CA ILE A 23 15.16 14.16 -16.69
C ILE A 23 13.92 15.06 -16.61
N GLY A 24 12.88 14.64 -15.89
CA GLY A 24 11.66 15.43 -15.71
C GLY A 24 11.92 16.76 -15.01
N ILE A 25 12.73 16.78 -13.94
CA ILE A 25 13.15 18.01 -13.25
C ILE A 25 13.91 18.90 -14.22
N ALA A 26 14.92 18.38 -14.92
CA ALA A 26 15.73 19.15 -15.85
C ALA A 26 14.89 19.76 -16.97
N LEU A 27 13.97 18.98 -17.58
CA LEU A 27 13.09 19.45 -18.62
C LEU A 27 12.10 20.50 -18.10
N GLY A 28 11.54 20.34 -16.89
CA GLY A 28 10.63 21.31 -16.28
C GLY A 28 11.30 22.66 -16.00
N LEU A 29 12.59 22.67 -15.67
CA LEU A 29 13.38 23.89 -15.44
C LEU A 29 13.81 24.55 -16.74
N ILE A 30 14.25 23.78 -17.74
CA ILE A 30 14.86 24.31 -18.97
C ILE A 30 13.78 24.65 -20.02
N PHE A 31 12.76 23.82 -20.14
CA PHE A 31 11.73 23.91 -21.16
C PHE A 31 10.31 23.84 -20.55
N PRO A 32 9.90 24.74 -19.61
CA PRO A 32 8.62 24.67 -18.92
C PRO A 32 7.41 24.71 -19.86
N GLN A 33 7.58 25.26 -21.08
CA GLN A 33 6.53 25.37 -22.07
C GLN A 33 6.33 24.09 -22.93
N ALA A 34 7.14 23.06 -22.76
CA ALA A 34 7.04 21.80 -23.52
C ALA A 34 5.92 20.89 -22.98
N THR A 35 4.69 21.41 -22.93
CA THR A 35 3.51 20.75 -22.32
C THR A 35 3.20 19.36 -22.86
N ALA A 36 3.68 19.01 -24.07
CA ALA A 36 3.53 17.66 -24.61
C ALA A 36 4.15 16.56 -23.70
N ILE A 37 5.10 16.91 -22.82
CA ILE A 37 5.74 15.97 -21.90
C ILE A 37 4.77 15.55 -20.77
N SER A 38 3.84 16.43 -20.38
CA SER A 38 2.83 16.15 -19.35
C SER A 38 1.93 14.95 -19.74
N ILE A 39 1.69 14.74 -21.04
CA ILE A 39 0.87 13.63 -21.56
C ILE A 39 1.38 12.28 -21.05
N LEU A 40 2.68 12.11 -20.86
CA LEU A 40 3.25 10.86 -20.32
C LEU A 40 2.80 10.60 -18.88
N GLY A 41 2.70 11.65 -18.08
CA GLY A 41 2.16 11.58 -16.72
C GLY A 41 0.67 11.26 -16.71
N ASP A 42 -0.10 11.96 -17.55
CA ASP A 42 -1.55 11.80 -17.66
C ASP A 42 -1.92 10.38 -18.13
N LEU A 43 -1.21 9.85 -19.12
CA LEU A 43 -1.41 8.48 -19.62
C LEU A 43 -1.09 7.44 -18.54
N PHE A 44 -0.03 7.66 -17.76
CA PHE A 44 0.37 6.74 -16.68
C PHE A 44 -0.68 6.72 -15.56
N VAL A 45 -1.09 7.88 -15.06
CA VAL A 45 -2.12 7.99 -14.02
C VAL A 45 -3.48 7.52 -14.54
N GLY A 46 -3.82 7.84 -15.78
CA GLY A 46 -5.05 7.37 -16.44
C GLY A 46 -5.11 5.84 -16.55
N ALA A 47 -4.01 5.19 -16.92
CA ALA A 47 -3.93 3.74 -16.98
C ALA A 47 -4.07 3.09 -15.59
N LEU A 48 -3.46 3.67 -14.55
CA LEU A 48 -3.62 3.22 -13.17
C LEU A 48 -5.07 3.42 -12.69
N ARG A 49 -5.66 4.58 -12.97
CA ARG A 49 -7.07 4.89 -12.64
C ARG A 49 -8.03 3.88 -13.26
N GLY A 50 -7.80 3.47 -14.50
CA GLY A 50 -8.65 2.52 -15.21
C GLY A 50 -8.59 1.10 -14.65
N ILE A 51 -7.42 0.65 -14.18
CA ILE A 51 -7.23 -0.73 -13.69
C ILE A 51 -7.49 -0.87 -12.18
N ALA A 52 -7.37 0.20 -11.39
CA ALA A 52 -7.40 0.15 -9.94
C ALA A 52 -8.70 -0.45 -9.36
N PRO A 53 -9.92 -0.12 -9.84
CA PRO A 53 -11.15 -0.73 -9.36
C PRO A 53 -11.17 -2.26 -9.49
N LEU A 54 -10.75 -2.76 -10.67
CA LEU A 54 -10.67 -4.20 -10.94
C LEU A 54 -9.61 -4.87 -10.07
N LEU A 55 -8.46 -4.24 -9.92
CA LEU A 55 -7.38 -4.75 -9.05
C LEU A 55 -7.90 -4.93 -7.63
N VAL A 56 -8.46 -3.88 -7.02
CA VAL A 56 -8.96 -3.92 -5.63
C VAL A 56 -10.01 -5.01 -5.46
N PHE A 57 -10.97 -5.10 -6.39
CA PHE A 57 -12.06 -6.07 -6.33
C PHE A 57 -11.55 -7.52 -6.36
N PHE A 58 -10.84 -7.89 -7.42
CA PHE A 58 -10.41 -9.28 -7.63
C PHE A 58 -9.33 -9.71 -6.65
N LEU A 59 -8.44 -8.81 -6.26
CA LEU A 59 -7.35 -9.10 -5.34
C LEU A 59 -7.88 -9.43 -3.94
N ILE A 60 -8.75 -8.57 -3.39
CA ILE A 60 -9.33 -8.79 -2.06
C ILE A 60 -10.23 -10.02 -2.06
N MET A 61 -11.08 -10.18 -3.08
CA MET A 61 -11.95 -11.33 -3.22
C MET A 61 -11.16 -12.64 -3.29
N SER A 62 -10.12 -12.71 -4.12
CA SER A 62 -9.25 -13.89 -4.27
C SER A 62 -8.49 -14.20 -2.98
N SER A 63 -7.96 -13.19 -2.29
CA SER A 63 -7.25 -13.36 -1.02
C SER A 63 -8.16 -13.97 0.05
N LEU A 64 -9.38 -13.44 0.23
CA LEU A 64 -10.33 -13.92 1.22
C LEU A 64 -10.90 -15.32 0.90
N CYS A 65 -11.11 -15.60 -0.39
CA CYS A 65 -11.61 -16.90 -0.86
C CYS A 65 -10.64 -18.04 -0.51
N ARG A 66 -9.34 -17.78 -0.49
CA ARG A 66 -8.28 -18.76 -0.22
C ARG A 66 -7.97 -18.95 1.26
N MET A 67 -8.41 -18.08 2.14
CA MET A 67 -8.18 -18.25 3.59
C MET A 67 -8.78 -19.56 4.06
N ALA A 68 -7.91 -20.54 4.41
CA ALA A 68 -8.29 -21.90 4.75
C ALA A 68 -9.16 -21.99 6.01
N LYS A 69 -10.14 -22.91 6.01
CA LYS A 69 -10.86 -23.31 7.22
C LYS A 69 -10.01 -24.35 7.97
N GLY A 70 -9.75 -24.13 9.27
CA GLY A 70 -9.22 -25.19 10.14
C GLY A 70 -7.70 -25.21 10.27
N GLN A 71 -7.09 -24.08 10.48
CA GLN A 71 -5.65 -23.99 10.79
C GLN A 71 -5.36 -24.43 12.25
N LYS A 72 -4.16 -25.02 12.49
CA LYS A 72 -3.63 -25.31 13.83
C LYS A 72 -3.77 -24.07 14.75
N THR A 73 -3.92 -24.27 16.03
CA THR A 73 -4.18 -23.22 17.05
C THR A 73 -3.21 -22.02 16.98
N ASN A 74 -1.96 -22.25 16.55
CA ASN A 74 -0.92 -21.22 16.43
C ASN A 74 -1.17 -20.25 15.26
N MET A 75 -1.76 -20.71 14.16
CA MET A 75 -2.01 -19.87 12.99
C MET A 75 -3.02 -18.77 13.27
N SER A 76 -4.08 -19.05 14.05
CA SER A 76 -5.04 -18.03 14.41
C SER A 76 -4.42 -16.87 15.16
N PHE A 77 -3.48 -17.17 16.06
CA PHE A 77 -2.74 -16.14 16.82
C PHE A 77 -1.81 -15.31 15.90
N ILE A 78 -1.09 -15.97 14.98
CA ILE A 78 -0.23 -15.27 14.01
C ILE A 78 -1.06 -14.35 13.11
N VAL A 79 -2.20 -14.80 12.60
CA VAL A 79 -3.11 -13.99 11.79
C VAL A 79 -3.64 -12.78 12.58
N ILE A 80 -3.99 -12.98 13.86
CA ILE A 80 -4.39 -11.85 14.74
C ILE A 80 -3.24 -10.85 14.88
N LEU A 81 -1.99 -11.29 15.04
CA LEU A 81 -0.84 -10.41 15.11
C LEU A 81 -0.64 -9.62 13.80
N TYR A 82 -0.84 -10.26 12.64
CA TYR A 82 -0.78 -9.57 11.35
C TYR A 82 -1.83 -8.44 11.26
N LEU A 83 -3.09 -8.74 11.60
CA LEU A 83 -4.18 -7.77 11.54
C LEU A 83 -4.00 -6.64 12.57
N LEU A 84 -3.61 -6.97 13.79
CA LEU A 84 -3.31 -5.97 14.83
C LEU A 84 -2.08 -5.14 14.47
N GLY A 85 -1.05 -5.75 13.88
CA GLY A 85 0.12 -5.05 13.37
C GLY A 85 -0.23 -4.01 12.32
N ASN A 86 -1.08 -4.37 11.35
CA ASN A 86 -1.60 -3.45 10.34
C ASN A 86 -2.40 -2.31 10.98
N LEU A 87 -3.28 -2.63 11.95
CA LEU A 87 -4.11 -1.63 12.63
C LEU A 87 -3.27 -0.64 13.45
N PHE A 88 -2.32 -1.13 14.25
CA PHE A 88 -1.42 -0.27 15.03
C PHE A 88 -0.48 0.55 14.15
N SER A 89 -0.12 0.03 12.98
CA SER A 89 0.67 0.76 12.00
C SER A 89 -0.13 1.90 11.37
N ALA A 90 -1.40 1.67 11.00
CA ALA A 90 -2.30 2.71 10.54
C ALA A 90 -2.54 3.78 11.63
N LEU A 91 -2.75 3.36 12.89
CA LEU A 91 -2.90 4.28 14.01
C LEU A 91 -1.65 5.13 14.23
N SER A 92 -0.46 4.54 14.12
CA SER A 92 0.81 5.27 14.19
C SER A 92 0.92 6.31 13.08
N ALA A 93 0.46 5.98 11.86
CA ALA A 93 0.43 6.90 10.74
C ALA A 93 -0.55 8.06 10.96
N VAL A 94 -1.72 7.80 11.53
CA VAL A 94 -2.69 8.84 11.89
C VAL A 94 -2.09 9.78 12.92
N ILE A 95 -1.51 9.26 14.00
CA ILE A 95 -0.86 10.07 15.02
C ILE A 95 0.28 10.91 14.42
N ALA A 96 1.14 10.29 13.60
CA ALA A 96 2.23 10.99 12.93
C ALA A 96 1.73 12.11 12.00
N SER A 97 0.63 11.88 11.27
CA SER A 97 0.03 12.87 10.38
C SER A 97 -0.60 14.05 11.12
N TYR A 98 -1.13 13.85 12.32
CA TYR A 98 -1.59 14.95 13.17
C TYR A 98 -0.44 15.74 13.80
N LEU A 99 0.64 15.09 14.19
CA LEU A 99 1.82 15.75 14.77
C LEU A 99 2.66 16.47 13.70
N PHE A 100 2.70 15.93 12.51
CA PHE A 100 3.51 16.42 11.39
C PHE A 100 2.66 16.52 10.12
N PRO A 101 1.69 17.46 10.07
CA PRO A 101 0.81 17.60 8.91
C PRO A 101 1.61 17.90 7.65
N VAL A 102 1.27 17.20 6.57
CA VAL A 102 1.89 17.35 5.25
C VAL A 102 0.83 17.82 4.27
N THR A 103 1.18 18.81 3.46
CA THR A 103 0.40 19.25 2.32
C THR A 103 1.04 18.76 1.03
N LEU A 104 0.21 18.32 0.09
CA LEU A 104 0.60 17.91 -1.24
C LEU A 104 0.34 19.06 -2.21
N THR A 105 1.03 19.02 -3.33
CA THR A 105 0.77 19.97 -4.41
C THR A 105 0.00 19.27 -5.52
N PHE A 106 -1.17 19.80 -5.84
CA PHE A 106 -2.01 19.30 -6.93
C PHE A 106 -1.86 20.18 -8.15
N SER A 107 -2.04 19.62 -9.36
CA SER A 107 -2.08 20.40 -10.59
C SER A 107 -3.27 21.34 -10.60
N GLN A 108 -3.09 22.56 -11.12
CA GLN A 108 -4.13 23.62 -11.14
C GLN A 108 -5.37 23.27 -11.95
N SER A 109 -5.33 22.23 -12.78
CA SER A 109 -6.45 21.79 -13.61
C SER A 109 -7.57 21.07 -12.85
N THR A 110 -7.41 20.84 -11.55
CA THR A 110 -8.41 20.13 -10.74
C THR A 110 -9.43 21.11 -10.15
N ASN A 111 -10.70 20.95 -10.53
CA ASN A 111 -11.81 21.63 -9.87
C ASN A 111 -11.96 21.07 -8.44
N THR A 112 -11.36 21.75 -7.47
CA THR A 112 -11.52 21.43 -6.03
C THR A 112 -12.74 22.13 -5.43
N GLN A 113 -13.47 22.93 -6.21
CA GLN A 113 -14.57 23.77 -5.71
C GLN A 113 -15.86 23.03 -5.33
N ASP A 114 -16.02 21.77 -5.77
CA ASP A 114 -17.24 20.99 -5.51
C ASP A 114 -17.04 19.87 -4.47
N ILE A 115 -15.95 19.91 -3.69
CA ILE A 115 -15.70 18.91 -2.65
C ILE A 115 -16.55 19.28 -1.43
N THR A 116 -17.56 18.44 -1.11
CA THR A 116 -18.36 18.55 0.11
C THR A 116 -17.87 17.47 1.09
N PRO A 117 -16.94 17.81 1.99
CA PRO A 117 -16.48 16.84 2.99
C PRO A 117 -17.62 16.53 3.97
N PRO A 118 -17.69 15.29 4.47
CA PRO A 118 -18.68 14.92 5.50
C PRO A 118 -18.52 15.79 6.75
N THR A 119 -19.62 16.23 7.31
CA THR A 119 -19.68 17.17 8.45
C THR A 119 -19.34 16.55 9.80
N GLY A 120 -19.10 15.21 9.84
CA GLY A 120 -18.72 14.48 11.04
C GLY A 120 -18.90 12.98 10.93
N VAL A 121 -18.51 12.24 11.98
CA VAL A 121 -18.49 10.77 12.01
C VAL A 121 -19.83 10.11 11.67
N THR A 122 -20.95 10.73 12.04
CA THR A 122 -22.30 10.20 11.75
C THR A 122 -22.58 10.18 10.25
N GLU A 123 -22.18 11.23 9.54
CA GLU A 123 -22.34 11.31 8.09
C GLU A 123 -21.37 10.34 7.39
N VAL A 124 -20.13 10.24 7.88
CA VAL A 124 -19.15 9.26 7.39
C VAL A 124 -19.73 7.84 7.54
N LEU A 125 -20.25 7.46 8.71
CA LEU A 125 -20.84 6.14 8.92
C LEU A 125 -22.06 5.90 8.04
N LYS A 126 -22.94 6.89 7.88
CA LYS A 126 -24.08 6.80 6.96
C LYS A 126 -23.59 6.55 5.52
N ASN A 127 -22.62 7.32 5.05
CA ASN A 127 -22.06 7.18 3.70
C ASN A 127 -21.41 5.82 3.53
N LEU A 128 -20.65 5.32 4.51
CA LEU A 128 -20.10 3.98 4.50
C LEU A 128 -21.18 2.92 4.35
N LEU A 129 -22.22 2.96 5.18
CA LEU A 129 -23.33 1.98 5.14
C LEU A 129 -24.08 2.00 3.80
N MET A 130 -24.33 3.20 3.25
CA MET A 130 -25.01 3.33 1.95
C MET A 130 -24.13 2.81 0.81
N ASN A 131 -22.83 3.05 0.86
CA ASN A 131 -21.90 2.54 -0.14
C ASN A 131 -21.71 1.01 -0.07
N VAL A 132 -21.79 0.41 1.12
CA VAL A 132 -21.74 -1.08 1.29
C VAL A 132 -22.86 -1.77 0.54
N VAL A 133 -24.06 -1.16 0.45
CA VAL A 133 -25.22 -1.73 -0.25
C VAL A 133 -25.38 -1.20 -1.69
N ALA A 134 -24.43 -0.42 -2.19
CA ALA A 134 -24.43 0.06 -3.57
C ALA A 134 -24.34 -1.11 -4.56
N ASN A 135 -24.84 -0.90 -5.79
CA ASN A 135 -24.75 -1.92 -6.83
C ASN A 135 -23.28 -2.25 -7.14
N PRO A 136 -22.86 -3.52 -7.16
CA PRO A 136 -21.46 -3.90 -7.37
C PRO A 136 -20.91 -3.47 -8.75
N VAL A 137 -21.73 -3.55 -9.80
CA VAL A 137 -21.31 -3.16 -11.14
C VAL A 137 -21.16 -1.64 -11.24
N ASP A 138 -22.12 -0.89 -10.69
CA ASP A 138 -22.07 0.56 -10.63
C ASP A 138 -20.86 1.05 -9.79
N SER A 139 -20.59 0.36 -8.68
CA SER A 139 -19.39 0.64 -7.86
C SER A 139 -18.09 0.48 -8.65
N LEU A 140 -17.98 -0.54 -9.50
CA LEU A 140 -16.80 -0.73 -10.38
C LEU A 140 -16.72 0.34 -11.46
N VAL A 141 -17.83 0.70 -12.11
CA VAL A 141 -17.89 1.70 -13.19
C VAL A 141 -17.52 3.09 -12.66
N ASN A 142 -18.08 3.48 -11.52
CA ASN A 142 -17.90 4.80 -10.92
C ASN A 142 -16.74 4.88 -9.92
N ALA A 143 -15.92 3.82 -9.80
CA ALA A 143 -14.82 3.72 -8.85
C ALA A 143 -15.24 4.05 -7.40
N ASN A 144 -16.42 3.57 -6.98
CA ASN A 144 -16.86 3.63 -5.58
C ASN A 144 -16.11 2.56 -4.78
N TYR A 145 -14.94 2.91 -4.27
CA TYR A 145 -14.03 1.95 -3.62
C TYR A 145 -14.58 1.32 -2.35
N ILE A 146 -15.46 2.01 -1.62
CA ILE A 146 -16.13 1.44 -0.42
C ILE A 146 -17.07 0.31 -0.86
N GLY A 147 -17.89 0.53 -1.89
CA GLY A 147 -18.76 -0.50 -2.47
C GLY A 147 -17.96 -1.66 -3.06
N ILE A 148 -16.87 -1.34 -3.79
CA ILE A 148 -15.95 -2.35 -4.34
C ILE A 148 -15.38 -3.23 -3.24
N LEU A 149 -14.87 -2.65 -2.15
CA LEU A 149 -14.31 -3.37 -1.01
C LEU A 149 -15.38 -4.25 -0.34
N ALA A 150 -16.56 -3.69 -0.07
CA ALA A 150 -17.65 -4.40 0.57
C ALA A 150 -18.06 -5.67 -0.23
N TRP A 151 -18.29 -5.51 -1.53
CA TRP A 151 -18.65 -6.63 -2.39
C TRP A 151 -17.52 -7.63 -2.59
N ALA A 152 -16.26 -7.16 -2.65
CA ALA A 152 -15.10 -8.05 -2.69
C ALA A 152 -15.01 -8.92 -1.42
N ILE A 153 -15.30 -8.35 -0.24
CA ILE A 153 -15.34 -9.08 1.04
C ILE A 153 -16.51 -10.07 1.06
N ILE A 154 -17.73 -9.63 0.73
CA ILE A 154 -18.93 -10.46 0.74
C ILE A 154 -18.75 -11.67 -0.18
N LEU A 155 -18.37 -11.44 -1.44
CA LEU A 155 -18.16 -12.50 -2.42
C LEU A 155 -16.95 -13.37 -2.08
N GLY A 156 -15.85 -12.80 -1.57
CA GLY A 156 -14.70 -13.56 -1.12
C GLY A 156 -15.02 -14.54 0.01
N ILE A 157 -15.84 -14.11 0.98
CA ILE A 157 -16.33 -14.98 2.07
C ILE A 157 -17.31 -16.03 1.55
N ALA A 158 -18.26 -15.65 0.69
CA ALA A 158 -19.23 -16.58 0.11
C ALA A 158 -18.54 -17.68 -0.72
N LEU A 159 -17.49 -17.35 -1.44
CA LEU A 159 -16.72 -18.29 -2.27
C LEU A 159 -15.73 -19.17 -1.49
N LYS A 160 -15.59 -19.01 -0.15
CA LYS A 160 -14.76 -19.93 0.67
C LYS A 160 -15.17 -21.40 0.56
N SER A 161 -16.46 -21.66 0.34
CA SER A 161 -17.01 -23.01 0.15
C SER A 161 -17.00 -23.49 -1.30
N ALA A 162 -16.57 -22.66 -2.25
CA ALA A 162 -16.50 -23.02 -3.65
C ALA A 162 -15.45 -24.12 -3.93
N SER A 163 -15.61 -24.81 -5.06
CA SER A 163 -14.66 -25.83 -5.51
C SER A 163 -13.25 -25.24 -5.73
N ASP A 164 -12.23 -26.08 -5.64
CA ASP A 164 -10.83 -25.66 -5.86
C ASP A 164 -10.63 -25.13 -7.28
N GLY A 165 -11.36 -25.65 -8.27
CA GLY A 165 -11.35 -25.11 -9.63
C GLY A 165 -11.83 -23.65 -9.71
N THR A 166 -12.89 -23.29 -8.99
CA THR A 166 -13.40 -21.91 -8.92
C THR A 166 -12.40 -21.00 -8.22
N LYS A 167 -11.80 -21.44 -7.11
CA LYS A 167 -10.77 -20.69 -6.38
C LYS A 167 -9.54 -20.42 -7.25
N LYS A 168 -9.11 -21.46 -8.00
CA LYS A 168 -7.98 -21.34 -8.93
C LYS A 168 -8.28 -20.42 -10.11
N ALA A 169 -9.49 -20.43 -10.64
CA ALA A 169 -9.91 -19.50 -11.68
C ALA A 169 -9.87 -18.05 -11.19
N LEU A 170 -10.37 -17.78 -9.99
CA LEU A 170 -10.28 -16.46 -9.36
C LEU A 170 -8.85 -15.99 -9.13
N GLU A 171 -7.97 -16.88 -8.67
CA GLU A 171 -6.56 -16.62 -8.52
C GLU A 171 -5.91 -16.23 -9.87
N ASN A 172 -6.20 -17.01 -10.92
CA ASN A 172 -5.67 -16.74 -12.26
C ASN A 172 -6.14 -15.36 -12.80
N ILE A 173 -7.40 -14.97 -12.53
CA ILE A 173 -7.92 -13.64 -12.92
C ILE A 173 -7.19 -12.54 -12.13
N SER A 174 -7.06 -12.70 -10.82
CA SER A 174 -6.33 -11.76 -9.95
C SER A 174 -4.87 -11.58 -10.41
N ASP A 175 -4.20 -12.68 -10.72
CA ASP A 175 -2.81 -12.68 -11.21
C ASP A 175 -2.67 -12.02 -12.58
N ALA A 176 -3.65 -12.23 -13.47
CA ALA A 176 -3.69 -11.57 -14.78
C ALA A 176 -3.82 -10.04 -14.63
N ILE A 177 -4.72 -9.58 -13.74
CA ILE A 177 -4.88 -8.15 -13.45
C ILE A 177 -3.61 -7.57 -12.80
N ALA A 178 -3.04 -8.27 -11.82
CA ALA A 178 -1.78 -7.87 -11.20
C ALA A 178 -0.62 -7.81 -12.22
N THR A 179 -0.63 -8.69 -13.23
CA THR A 179 0.34 -8.65 -14.32
C THR A 179 0.14 -7.43 -15.22
N ALA A 180 -1.11 -7.08 -15.55
CA ALA A 180 -1.41 -5.86 -16.29
C ALA A 180 -0.95 -4.60 -15.53
N VAL A 181 -1.17 -4.55 -14.21
CA VAL A 181 -0.63 -3.47 -13.36
C VAL A 181 0.89 -3.42 -13.40
N LYS A 182 1.59 -4.56 -13.35
CA LYS A 182 3.06 -4.61 -13.49
C LYS A 182 3.52 -4.03 -14.83
N TRP A 183 2.80 -4.25 -15.92
CA TRP A 183 3.12 -3.65 -17.23
C TRP A 183 2.98 -2.12 -17.19
N ILE A 184 1.91 -1.60 -16.58
CA ILE A 184 1.73 -0.16 -16.39
C ILE A 184 2.86 0.40 -15.52
N ILE A 185 3.20 -0.24 -14.40
CA ILE A 185 4.30 0.18 -13.51
C ILE A 185 5.66 0.13 -14.21
N ASN A 186 5.88 -0.75 -15.17
CA ASN A 186 7.10 -0.74 -16.00
C ASN A 186 7.23 0.52 -16.87
N CYS A 187 6.12 1.21 -17.15
CA CYS A 187 6.10 2.52 -17.81
C CYS A 187 6.31 3.69 -16.83
N ALA A 188 6.39 3.45 -15.52
CA ALA A 188 6.57 4.49 -14.49
C ALA A 188 7.76 5.44 -14.74
N PRO A 189 8.93 5.02 -15.28
CA PRO A 189 10.00 5.96 -15.59
C PRO A 189 9.56 7.12 -16.49
N PHE A 190 8.72 6.85 -17.48
CA PHE A 190 8.18 7.86 -18.39
C PHE A 190 7.00 8.62 -17.74
N GLY A 191 6.12 7.90 -17.03
CA GLY A 191 5.00 8.50 -16.31
C GLY A 191 5.48 9.49 -15.24
N ILE A 192 6.43 9.08 -14.41
CA ILE A 192 7.00 9.92 -13.35
C ILE A 192 7.79 11.10 -13.95
N MET A 193 8.48 10.90 -15.07
CA MET A 193 9.10 11.99 -15.81
C MET A 193 8.06 13.05 -16.21
N GLY A 194 6.90 12.65 -16.75
CA GLY A 194 5.82 13.57 -17.10
C GLY A 194 5.22 14.26 -15.87
N LEU A 195 4.94 13.52 -14.80
CA LEU A 195 4.37 14.07 -13.56
C LEU A 195 5.28 15.11 -12.92
N ILE A 196 6.56 14.79 -12.75
CA ILE A 196 7.51 15.72 -12.12
C ILE A 196 7.81 16.91 -13.03
N PHE A 197 7.81 16.72 -14.36
CA PHE A 197 7.90 17.80 -15.33
C PHE A 197 6.77 18.80 -15.11
N THR A 198 5.52 18.36 -15.10
CA THR A 198 4.35 19.21 -14.87
C THR A 198 4.47 19.96 -13.55
N THR A 199 4.77 19.24 -12.47
CA THR A 199 4.89 19.80 -11.14
C THR A 199 5.97 20.89 -11.06
N ILE A 200 7.16 20.65 -11.62
CA ILE A 200 8.25 21.62 -11.62
C ILE A 200 7.97 22.82 -12.55
N SER A 201 7.35 22.58 -13.68
CA SER A 201 6.98 23.64 -14.63
C SER A 201 5.95 24.62 -14.06
N GLU A 202 4.99 24.12 -13.26
CA GLU A 202 3.90 24.90 -12.69
C GLU A 202 4.28 25.57 -11.35
N GLN A 203 5.09 24.91 -10.53
CA GLN A 203 5.27 25.25 -9.12
C GLN A 203 6.75 25.46 -8.71
N GLY A 204 7.70 25.16 -9.60
CA GLY A 204 9.12 25.31 -9.34
C GLY A 204 9.69 24.22 -8.43
N LEU A 205 10.92 24.46 -7.93
CA LEU A 205 11.66 23.48 -7.12
C LEU A 205 11.16 23.35 -5.67
N ASP A 206 10.44 24.32 -5.16
CA ASP A 206 10.00 24.35 -3.75
C ASP A 206 9.10 23.16 -3.41
N VAL A 207 8.41 22.59 -4.39
CA VAL A 207 7.60 21.39 -4.24
C VAL A 207 8.40 20.17 -3.77
N LEU A 208 9.69 20.09 -4.10
CA LEU A 208 10.57 18.99 -3.68
C LEU A 208 10.78 18.98 -2.17
N LEU A 209 10.68 20.14 -1.50
CA LEU A 209 10.72 20.22 -0.03
C LEU A 209 9.49 19.56 0.59
N GLY A 210 8.30 19.77 0.00
CA GLY A 210 7.07 19.09 0.39
C GLY A 210 7.17 17.57 0.26
N TYR A 211 7.73 17.08 -0.84
CA TYR A 211 7.97 15.64 -1.03
C TYR A 211 9.01 15.09 -0.04
N GLY A 212 10.06 15.86 0.27
CA GLY A 212 11.01 15.49 1.32
C GLY A 212 10.34 15.35 2.68
N ARG A 213 9.45 16.29 3.06
CA ARG A 213 8.67 16.22 4.30
C ARG A 213 7.75 15.00 4.32
N LEU A 214 7.05 14.72 3.21
CA LEU A 214 6.20 13.53 3.08
C LEU A 214 7.01 12.24 3.29
N ILE A 215 8.18 12.12 2.64
CA ILE A 215 9.08 10.96 2.80
C ILE A 215 9.51 10.83 4.27
N CYS A 216 9.87 11.93 4.93
CA CYS A 216 10.26 11.91 6.34
C CYS A 216 9.13 11.40 7.25
N VAL A 217 7.88 11.81 7.02
CA VAL A 217 6.74 11.33 7.80
C VAL A 217 6.47 9.85 7.52
N LEU A 218 6.45 9.43 6.26
CA LEU A 218 6.23 8.04 5.87
C LEU A 218 7.32 7.11 6.44
N VAL A 219 8.58 7.39 6.13
CA VAL A 219 9.71 6.56 6.56
C VAL A 219 9.91 6.64 8.06
N GLY A 220 9.75 7.83 8.66
CA GLY A 220 9.82 8.03 10.10
C GLY A 220 8.79 7.18 10.85
N THR A 221 7.54 7.13 10.34
CA THR A 221 6.49 6.28 10.91
C THR A 221 6.81 4.80 10.73
N MET A 222 7.31 4.38 9.56
CA MET A 222 7.73 3.00 9.32
C MET A 222 8.86 2.58 10.26
N LEU A 223 9.84 3.45 10.49
CA LEU A 223 10.93 3.21 11.44
C LEU A 223 10.42 3.18 12.89
N PHE A 224 9.49 4.04 13.27
CA PHE A 224 8.84 4.00 14.58
C PHE A 224 8.14 2.65 14.81
N VAL A 225 7.39 2.17 13.84
CA VAL A 225 6.74 0.85 13.92
C VAL A 225 7.78 -0.27 14.00
N ALA A 226 8.81 -0.23 13.17
CA ALA A 226 9.86 -1.26 13.13
C ALA A 226 10.68 -1.33 14.44
N LEU A 227 11.03 -0.17 15.03
CA LEU A 227 12.00 -0.09 16.13
C LEU A 227 11.36 0.16 17.51
N ILE A 228 10.10 0.52 17.59
CA ILE A 228 9.39 0.80 18.85
C ILE A 228 8.15 -0.08 18.97
N MET A 229 7.22 -0.03 18.01
CA MET A 229 5.94 -0.74 18.12
C MET A 229 6.12 -2.26 18.03
N ASN A 230 6.85 -2.76 17.03
CA ASN A 230 7.13 -4.19 16.88
C ASN A 230 7.92 -4.78 18.06
N PRO A 231 8.99 -4.13 18.59
CA PRO A 231 9.60 -4.52 19.85
C PRO A 231 8.62 -4.56 21.02
N LEU A 232 7.72 -3.57 21.15
CA LEU A 232 6.72 -3.54 22.21
C LEU A 232 5.76 -4.74 22.11
N ILE A 233 5.23 -5.03 20.93
CA ILE A 233 4.39 -6.21 20.68
C ILE A 233 5.14 -7.49 21.05
N THR A 234 6.40 -7.60 20.60
CA THR A 234 7.26 -8.76 20.88
C THR A 234 7.49 -8.93 22.37
N PHE A 235 7.78 -7.84 23.09
CA PHE A 235 7.98 -7.85 24.55
C PHE A 235 6.71 -8.28 25.29
N ILE A 236 5.55 -7.75 24.91
CA ILE A 236 4.25 -8.11 25.52
C ILE A 236 3.98 -9.61 25.36
N CYS A 237 4.24 -10.15 24.16
CA CYS A 237 3.95 -11.55 23.85
C CYS A 237 4.97 -12.53 24.45
N LEU A 238 6.25 -12.21 24.42
CA LEU A 238 7.32 -13.15 24.80
C LEU A 238 7.91 -12.91 26.20
N ARG A 239 7.71 -11.70 26.76
CA ARG A 239 8.28 -11.28 28.07
C ARG A 239 9.80 -11.41 28.13
N LYS A 240 10.49 -11.19 27.02
CA LYS A 240 11.95 -11.22 26.87
C LYS A 240 12.41 -10.00 26.08
N ASN A 241 13.71 -9.69 26.10
CA ASN A 241 14.28 -8.62 25.28
C ASN A 241 13.92 -8.85 23.81
N PRO A 242 13.17 -7.93 23.16
CA PRO A 242 12.68 -8.10 21.81
C PRO A 242 13.74 -7.82 20.72
N TYR A 243 14.71 -6.94 21.04
CA TYR A 243 15.62 -6.39 20.04
C TYR A 243 16.48 -7.43 19.30
N PRO A 244 17.03 -8.48 19.93
CA PRO A 244 17.79 -9.47 19.19
C PRO A 244 16.99 -10.12 18.05
N LEU A 245 15.71 -10.42 18.29
CA LEU A 245 14.83 -11.00 17.27
C LEU A 245 14.42 -9.98 16.22
N VAL A 246 13.96 -8.80 16.66
CA VAL A 246 13.49 -7.73 15.75
C VAL A 246 14.61 -7.28 14.81
N LEU A 247 15.81 -7.00 15.33
CA LEU A 247 16.93 -6.55 14.52
C LEU A 247 17.42 -7.63 13.54
N ARG A 248 17.35 -8.91 13.96
CA ARG A 248 17.66 -10.02 13.06
C ARG A 248 16.65 -10.11 11.89
N CYS A 249 15.36 -9.98 12.18
CA CYS A 249 14.33 -9.94 11.13
C CYS A 249 14.52 -8.76 10.18
N LEU A 250 14.80 -7.56 10.69
CA LEU A 250 15.06 -6.38 9.87
C LEU A 250 16.31 -6.55 9.01
N LYS A 251 17.40 -7.11 9.58
CA LYS A 251 18.66 -7.29 8.86
C LYS A 251 18.53 -8.36 7.76
N ASP A 252 18.04 -9.54 8.12
CA ASP A 252 18.15 -10.73 7.25
C ASP A 252 16.98 -10.81 6.25
N SER A 253 15.77 -10.34 6.62
CA SER A 253 14.60 -10.25 5.76
C SER A 253 14.40 -8.83 5.21
N GLY A 254 14.32 -7.83 6.10
CA GLY A 254 13.98 -6.46 5.72
C GLY A 254 14.94 -5.85 4.71
N LEU A 255 16.25 -6.06 4.87
CA LEU A 255 17.24 -5.53 3.92
C LEU A 255 17.07 -6.11 2.51
N THR A 256 16.82 -7.42 2.39
CA THR A 256 16.57 -8.04 1.09
C THR A 256 15.26 -7.54 0.48
N ALA A 257 14.21 -7.44 1.29
CA ALA A 257 12.91 -6.92 0.88
C ALA A 257 12.97 -5.45 0.43
N PHE A 258 13.79 -4.63 1.08
CA PHE A 258 14.03 -3.23 0.70
C PHE A 258 14.52 -3.11 -0.75
N PHE A 259 15.46 -3.95 -1.16
CA PHE A 259 16.01 -3.87 -2.51
C PHE A 259 15.13 -4.57 -3.56
N THR A 260 14.42 -5.63 -3.19
CA THR A 260 13.55 -6.37 -4.12
C THR A 260 12.20 -5.69 -4.31
N ARG A 261 11.71 -4.94 -3.32
CA ARG A 261 10.40 -4.30 -3.30
C ARG A 261 9.26 -5.28 -3.61
N SER A 262 9.41 -6.52 -3.15
CA SER A 262 8.42 -7.58 -3.36
C SER A 262 8.42 -8.55 -2.18
N SER A 263 7.36 -8.51 -1.39
CA SER A 263 7.15 -9.47 -0.29
C SER A 263 7.08 -10.91 -0.82
N ALA A 264 6.46 -11.11 -1.98
CA ALA A 264 6.37 -12.43 -2.60
C ALA A 264 7.76 -12.98 -3.02
N ALA A 265 8.62 -12.13 -3.58
CA ALA A 265 9.99 -12.54 -3.94
C ALA A 265 10.86 -12.81 -2.69
N ASN A 266 10.48 -12.28 -1.53
CA ASN A 266 11.20 -12.48 -0.27
C ASN A 266 10.75 -13.71 0.53
N ILE A 267 9.68 -14.42 0.08
CA ILE A 267 9.18 -15.64 0.75
C ILE A 267 10.31 -16.67 0.98
N PRO A 268 11.15 -17.03 0.00
CA PRO A 268 12.22 -18.00 0.25
C PRO A 268 13.24 -17.54 1.29
N VAL A 269 13.56 -16.23 1.32
CA VAL A 269 14.46 -15.63 2.32
C VAL A 269 13.85 -15.73 3.72
N ASN A 270 12.56 -15.41 3.84
CA ASN A 270 11.83 -15.48 5.09
C ASN A 270 11.71 -16.92 5.61
N MET A 271 11.42 -17.88 4.74
CA MET A 271 11.37 -19.30 5.11
C MET A 271 12.74 -19.79 5.61
N LYS A 272 13.82 -19.43 4.90
CA LYS A 272 15.18 -19.75 5.33
C LYS A 272 15.51 -19.13 6.69
N LEU A 273 15.12 -17.87 6.92
CA LEU A 273 15.33 -17.21 8.21
C LEU A 273 14.53 -17.90 9.33
N CYS A 274 13.30 -18.33 9.09
CA CYS A 274 12.50 -19.10 10.04
C CYS A 274 13.20 -20.44 10.40
N GLN A 275 13.74 -21.14 9.41
CA GLN A 275 14.54 -22.34 9.61
C GLN A 275 15.77 -22.08 10.46
N ASP A 276 16.52 -20.99 10.18
CA ASP A 276 17.73 -20.60 10.92
C ASP A 276 17.42 -20.12 12.35
N LEU A 277 16.19 -19.69 12.62
CA LEU A 277 15.65 -19.40 13.94
C LEU A 277 15.15 -20.66 14.68
N GLY A 278 15.16 -21.83 14.01
CA GLY A 278 14.67 -23.10 14.55
C GLY A 278 13.16 -23.13 14.79
N LEU A 279 12.38 -22.41 13.98
CA LEU A 279 10.93 -22.42 14.08
C LEU A 279 10.33 -23.70 13.46
N ASP A 280 9.10 -24.02 13.84
CA ASP A 280 8.37 -25.19 13.34
C ASP A 280 8.04 -25.03 11.86
N GLU A 281 8.44 -26.01 11.03
CA GLU A 281 8.27 -25.99 9.57
C GLU A 281 6.81 -25.98 9.15
N ASP A 282 5.95 -26.75 9.82
CA ASP A 282 4.51 -26.77 9.56
C ASP A 282 3.88 -25.40 9.79
N THR A 283 4.42 -24.60 10.70
CA THR A 283 3.96 -23.24 11.01
C THR A 283 4.43 -22.25 9.97
N TYR A 284 5.76 -22.16 9.72
CA TYR A 284 6.27 -21.11 8.84
C TYR A 284 6.00 -21.36 7.35
N SER A 285 5.85 -22.63 6.93
CA SER A 285 5.47 -22.95 5.53
C SER A 285 4.10 -22.39 5.13
N ILE A 286 3.22 -22.14 6.11
CA ILE A 286 1.90 -21.58 5.89
C ILE A 286 1.91 -20.07 6.22
N SER A 287 2.48 -19.67 7.36
CA SER A 287 2.40 -18.29 7.83
C SER A 287 3.18 -17.31 6.95
N ILE A 288 4.35 -17.70 6.42
CA ILE A 288 5.17 -16.81 5.61
C ILE A 288 4.52 -16.48 4.26
N PRO A 289 4.02 -17.45 3.44
CA PRO A 289 3.27 -17.12 2.24
C PRO A 289 1.98 -16.34 2.51
N LEU A 290 1.29 -16.64 3.62
CA LEU A 290 0.09 -15.90 4.03
C LEU A 290 0.45 -14.47 4.45
N GLY A 291 1.50 -14.29 5.26
CA GLY A 291 2.00 -12.98 5.69
C GLY A 291 2.36 -12.09 4.53
N ALA A 292 3.04 -12.61 3.51
CA ALA A 292 3.38 -11.89 2.30
C ALA A 292 2.16 -11.31 1.53
N THR A 293 0.95 -11.68 1.92
CA THR A 293 -0.30 -11.15 1.33
C THR A 293 -1.16 -10.36 2.30
N ILE A 294 -1.19 -10.70 3.60
CA ILE A 294 -2.10 -10.06 4.57
C ILE A 294 -1.39 -9.20 5.63
N ASN A 295 -0.10 -9.39 5.84
CA ASN A 295 0.69 -8.62 6.80
C ASN A 295 1.37 -7.44 6.12
N MET A 296 0.63 -6.37 5.93
CA MET A 296 1.01 -5.20 5.12
C MET A 296 1.03 -3.92 5.97
N ALA A 297 1.76 -3.96 7.07
CA ALA A 297 1.89 -2.86 8.03
C ALA A 297 2.35 -1.54 7.39
N GLY A 298 3.35 -1.62 6.51
CA GLY A 298 3.85 -0.45 5.78
C GLY A 298 2.84 0.09 4.76
N ALA A 299 2.07 -0.78 4.10
CA ALA A 299 0.98 -0.36 3.22
C ALA A 299 -0.12 0.38 3.99
N ALA A 300 -0.48 -0.09 5.19
CA ALA A 300 -1.43 0.60 6.06
C ALA A 300 -0.94 2.00 6.46
N ILE A 301 0.37 2.17 6.72
CA ILE A 301 0.98 3.48 6.96
C ILE A 301 0.86 4.36 5.72
N THR A 302 1.23 3.85 4.56
CA THR A 302 1.20 4.59 3.29
C THR A 302 -0.22 5.09 2.98
N ILE A 303 -1.20 4.21 3.01
CA ILE A 303 -2.60 4.53 2.72
C ILE A 303 -3.12 5.62 3.66
N SER A 304 -2.90 5.46 4.99
CA SER A 304 -3.37 6.41 5.99
C SER A 304 -2.69 7.77 5.87
N THR A 305 -1.37 7.80 5.74
CA THR A 305 -0.59 9.05 5.64
C THR A 305 -0.94 9.82 4.36
N MET A 306 -1.05 9.13 3.23
CA MET A 306 -1.35 9.78 1.94
C MET A 306 -2.77 10.34 1.90
N ALA A 307 -3.76 9.61 2.45
CA ALA A 307 -5.14 10.08 2.53
C ALA A 307 -5.27 11.30 3.47
N LEU A 308 -4.58 11.30 4.61
CA LEU A 308 -4.58 12.45 5.51
C LEU A 308 -3.81 13.64 4.93
N ALA A 309 -2.72 13.41 4.21
CA ALA A 309 -2.03 14.48 3.48
C ALA A 309 -2.93 15.12 2.42
N ALA A 310 -3.75 14.31 1.72
CA ALA A 310 -4.75 14.83 0.79
C ALA A 310 -5.83 15.66 1.52
N ALA A 311 -6.37 15.17 2.63
CA ALA A 311 -7.35 15.89 3.44
C ALA A 311 -6.78 17.22 3.95
N HIS A 312 -5.55 17.23 4.47
CA HIS A 312 -4.87 18.46 4.89
C HIS A 312 -4.67 19.45 3.74
N THR A 313 -4.36 18.96 2.55
CA THR A 313 -4.16 19.83 1.38
C THR A 313 -5.44 20.51 0.93
N LEU A 314 -6.58 19.85 1.15
CA LEU A 314 -7.91 20.32 0.78
C LEU A 314 -8.64 21.05 1.93
N ASP A 315 -7.92 21.34 3.03
CA ASP A 315 -8.48 21.94 4.27
C ASP A 315 -9.67 21.14 4.84
N ILE A 316 -9.70 19.83 4.60
CA ILE A 316 -10.72 18.94 5.16
C ILE A 316 -10.32 18.60 6.60
N HIS A 317 -11.14 19.04 7.55
CA HIS A 317 -10.96 18.71 8.96
C HIS A 317 -11.39 17.26 9.23
N VAL A 318 -10.44 16.42 9.60
CA VAL A 318 -10.69 15.01 9.96
C VAL A 318 -10.72 14.91 11.48
N ASP A 319 -11.88 14.59 12.05
CA ASP A 319 -12.02 14.33 13.48
C ASP A 319 -11.41 12.98 13.88
N PHE A 320 -11.09 12.82 15.17
CA PHE A 320 -10.44 11.60 15.67
C PHE A 320 -11.27 10.31 15.43
N PRO A 321 -12.61 10.30 15.64
CA PRO A 321 -13.42 9.13 15.29
C PRO A 321 -13.35 8.74 13.81
N THR A 322 -13.40 9.70 12.89
CA THR A 322 -13.23 9.45 11.45
C THR A 322 -11.84 8.91 11.14
N ALA A 323 -10.80 9.42 11.81
CA ALA A 323 -9.44 8.89 11.67
C ALA A 323 -9.30 7.44 12.19
N LEU A 324 -10.06 7.03 13.21
CA LEU A 324 -10.10 5.61 13.63
C LEU A 324 -10.77 4.73 12.57
N ILE A 325 -11.82 5.22 11.90
CA ILE A 325 -12.42 4.51 10.76
C ILE A 325 -11.39 4.36 9.64
N LEU A 326 -10.62 5.41 9.36
CA LEU A 326 -9.50 5.34 8.40
C LEU A 326 -8.50 4.26 8.79
N CYS A 327 -8.13 4.12 10.07
CA CYS A 327 -7.21 3.08 10.53
C CYS A 327 -7.73 1.66 10.19
N VAL A 328 -9.02 1.41 10.49
CA VAL A 328 -9.64 0.11 10.18
C VAL A 328 -9.71 -0.13 8.68
N LEU A 329 -10.12 0.88 7.91
CA LEU A 329 -10.22 0.80 6.45
C LEU A 329 -8.85 0.55 5.80
N SER A 330 -7.82 1.30 6.23
CA SER A 330 -6.44 1.15 5.74
C SER A 330 -5.86 -0.22 6.11
N ALA A 331 -6.06 -0.71 7.34
CA ALA A 331 -5.59 -2.01 7.77
C ALA A 331 -6.28 -3.16 7.01
N ALA A 332 -7.59 -3.06 6.79
CA ALA A 332 -8.36 -4.05 6.05
C ALA A 332 -7.99 -4.07 4.57
N SER A 333 -7.84 -2.90 3.93
CA SER A 333 -7.46 -2.82 2.52
C SER A 333 -6.01 -3.24 2.31
N ALA A 334 -5.11 -2.86 3.21
CA ALA A 334 -3.71 -3.28 3.17
C ALA A 334 -3.58 -4.81 3.22
N ALA A 335 -4.38 -5.51 4.05
CA ALA A 335 -4.41 -6.98 4.11
C ALA A 335 -4.88 -7.65 2.80
N GLY A 336 -5.43 -6.88 1.86
CA GLY A 336 -5.75 -7.32 0.50
C GLY A 336 -4.77 -6.80 -0.54
N ALA A 337 -3.80 -5.98 -0.17
CA ALA A 337 -2.81 -5.47 -1.11
C ALA A 337 -1.96 -6.60 -1.70
N SER A 338 -1.68 -6.53 -2.99
CA SER A 338 -0.76 -7.48 -3.60
C SER A 338 0.68 -7.10 -3.24
N GLY A 339 1.51 -8.09 -2.94
CA GLY A 339 2.96 -7.92 -2.75
C GLY A 339 3.72 -7.47 -4.01
N VAL A 340 3.09 -6.63 -4.86
CA VAL A 340 3.70 -6.00 -6.03
C VAL A 340 4.07 -4.56 -5.70
N ALA A 341 5.19 -4.10 -6.28
CA ALA A 341 5.68 -2.74 -6.09
C ALA A 341 4.58 -1.70 -6.41
N GLY A 342 4.36 -0.74 -5.51
CA GLY A 342 3.36 0.31 -5.67
C GLY A 342 1.91 -0.13 -5.50
N GLY A 343 1.65 -1.38 -5.08
CA GLY A 343 0.29 -1.90 -4.87
C GLY A 343 -0.51 -1.13 -3.82
N SER A 344 0.12 -0.69 -2.75
CA SER A 344 -0.50 0.10 -1.68
C SER A 344 -1.00 1.46 -2.18
N LEU A 345 -0.30 2.08 -3.15
CA LEU A 345 -0.67 3.38 -3.70
C LEU A 345 -2.04 3.33 -4.41
N LEU A 346 -2.37 2.21 -5.02
CA LEU A 346 -3.66 2.03 -5.70
C LEU A 346 -4.84 1.87 -4.73
N LEU A 347 -4.58 1.74 -3.44
CA LEU A 347 -5.59 1.71 -2.38
C LEU A 347 -5.84 3.09 -1.74
N ILE A 348 -5.03 4.10 -2.07
CA ILE A 348 -5.20 5.48 -1.59
C ILE A 348 -6.59 6.05 -1.94
N PRO A 349 -7.13 5.87 -3.18
CA PRO A 349 -8.45 6.37 -3.50
C PRO A 349 -9.57 5.82 -2.60
N LEU A 350 -9.44 4.58 -2.14
CA LEU A 350 -10.36 3.99 -1.16
C LEU A 350 -10.36 4.79 0.16
N ALA A 351 -9.19 5.15 0.68
CA ALA A 351 -9.07 5.94 1.90
C ALA A 351 -9.53 7.40 1.70
N CYS A 352 -9.21 7.99 0.57
CA CYS A 352 -9.65 9.35 0.18
C CYS A 352 -11.17 9.44 0.06
N SER A 353 -11.84 8.39 -0.43
CA SER A 353 -13.31 8.37 -0.56
C SER A 353 -14.03 8.48 0.79
N LEU A 354 -13.38 8.09 1.90
CA LEU A 354 -13.89 8.27 3.26
C LEU A 354 -14.11 9.74 3.61
N PHE A 355 -13.31 10.62 3.04
CA PHE A 355 -13.35 12.07 3.26
C PHE A 355 -14.14 12.82 2.16
N GLY A 356 -14.80 12.10 1.27
CA GLY A 356 -15.51 12.70 0.14
C GLY A 356 -14.59 13.26 -0.94
N ILE A 357 -13.30 12.88 -0.94
CA ILE A 357 -12.33 13.32 -1.95
C ILE A 357 -12.61 12.58 -3.27
N PRO A 358 -12.85 13.31 -4.37
CA PRO A 358 -13.13 12.71 -5.68
C PRO A 358 -11.98 11.85 -6.17
N ASN A 359 -12.31 10.80 -6.94
CA ASN A 359 -11.29 9.88 -7.47
C ASN A 359 -10.23 10.58 -8.33
N GLU A 360 -10.57 11.66 -9.01
CA GLU A 360 -9.63 12.45 -9.81
C GLU A 360 -8.52 13.07 -8.96
N VAL A 361 -8.89 13.66 -7.82
CA VAL A 361 -7.95 14.22 -6.86
C VAL A 361 -7.15 13.11 -6.18
N ALA A 362 -7.83 12.03 -5.77
CA ALA A 362 -7.17 10.87 -5.16
C ALA A 362 -6.11 10.24 -6.08
N MET A 363 -6.35 10.23 -7.40
CA MET A 363 -5.36 9.74 -8.37
C MET A 363 -4.16 10.69 -8.55
N GLN A 364 -4.29 11.99 -8.28
CA GLN A 364 -3.12 12.87 -8.19
C GLN A 364 -2.27 12.54 -6.95
N VAL A 365 -2.92 12.23 -5.82
CA VAL A 365 -2.23 11.73 -4.62
C VAL A 365 -1.46 10.44 -4.94
N VAL A 366 -2.06 9.52 -5.70
CA VAL A 366 -1.37 8.32 -6.21
C VAL A 366 -0.15 8.71 -7.05
N GLY A 367 -0.28 9.70 -7.94
CA GLY A 367 0.82 10.23 -8.74
C GLY A 367 2.00 10.72 -7.88
N VAL A 368 1.71 11.53 -6.83
CA VAL A 368 2.71 11.94 -5.85
C VAL A 368 3.33 10.72 -5.15
N GLY A 369 2.51 9.74 -4.78
CA GLY A 369 2.97 8.47 -4.21
C GLY A 369 3.99 7.76 -5.10
N PHE A 370 3.79 7.73 -6.42
CA PHE A 370 4.77 7.15 -7.35
C PHE A 370 6.06 7.97 -7.46
N ILE A 371 5.99 9.31 -7.33
CA ILE A 371 7.20 10.16 -7.32
C ILE A 371 8.09 9.81 -6.12
N VAL A 372 7.52 9.69 -4.91
CA VAL A 372 8.25 9.33 -3.69
C VAL A 372 8.45 7.83 -3.53
N GLY A 373 7.80 7.04 -4.36
CA GLY A 373 7.61 5.59 -4.23
C GLY A 373 8.90 4.76 -4.25
N VAL A 374 10.01 5.28 -4.78
CA VAL A 374 11.28 4.54 -4.75
C VAL A 374 11.73 4.27 -3.32
N ILE A 375 11.67 5.28 -2.45
CA ILE A 375 12.09 5.18 -1.06
C ILE A 375 10.95 4.59 -0.22
N GLN A 376 9.74 5.12 -0.40
CA GLN A 376 8.56 4.72 0.35
C GLN A 376 8.29 3.21 0.22
N ASP A 377 8.19 2.67 -0.99
CA ASP A 377 7.86 1.27 -1.26
C ASP A 377 8.99 0.31 -0.84
N SER A 378 10.25 0.76 -0.90
CA SER A 378 11.38 0.00 -0.35
C SER A 378 11.29 -0.16 1.17
N CYS A 379 11.01 0.93 1.90
CA CYS A 379 10.82 0.90 3.35
C CYS A 379 9.56 0.14 3.75
N GLU A 380 8.47 0.34 3.01
CA GLU A 380 7.20 -0.39 3.16
C GLU A 380 7.42 -1.89 3.08
N THR A 381 8.05 -2.36 2.01
CA THR A 381 8.29 -3.79 1.79
C THR A 381 9.25 -4.37 2.82
N ALA A 382 10.26 -3.61 3.24
CA ALA A 382 11.17 -4.02 4.30
C ALA A 382 10.43 -4.25 5.63
N LEU A 383 9.52 -3.34 5.99
CA LEU A 383 8.69 -3.47 7.19
C LEU A 383 7.74 -4.66 7.07
N ASN A 384 6.98 -4.77 5.97
CA ASN A 384 6.03 -5.85 5.76
C ASN A 384 6.71 -7.22 5.88
N SER A 385 7.79 -7.43 5.11
CA SER A 385 8.45 -8.73 5.02
C SER A 385 9.19 -9.13 6.32
N SER A 386 9.82 -8.18 7.00
CA SER A 386 10.48 -8.47 8.27
C SER A 386 9.51 -8.84 9.39
N THR A 387 8.30 -8.27 9.36
CA THR A 387 7.23 -8.59 10.31
C THR A 387 6.56 -9.92 10.03
N ASP A 388 6.60 -10.45 8.79
CA ASP A 388 6.15 -11.82 8.51
C ASP A 388 6.90 -12.83 9.36
N VAL A 389 8.23 -12.72 9.38
CA VAL A 389 9.10 -13.61 10.19
C VAL A 389 8.92 -13.33 11.67
N LEU A 390 8.86 -12.05 12.08
CA LEU A 390 8.73 -11.66 13.47
C LEU A 390 7.47 -12.22 14.11
N PHE A 391 6.31 -12.03 13.49
CA PHE A 391 5.05 -12.49 14.06
C PHE A 391 4.87 -14.00 13.96
N THR A 392 5.43 -14.63 12.93
CA THR A 392 5.56 -16.10 12.87
C THR A 392 6.40 -16.62 14.04
N ALA A 393 7.55 -16.01 14.31
CA ALA A 393 8.42 -16.40 15.42
C ALA A 393 7.73 -16.19 16.79
N ILE A 394 7.02 -15.10 16.99
CA ILE A 394 6.26 -14.85 18.21
C ILE A 394 5.21 -15.95 18.42
N GLY A 395 4.45 -16.30 17.38
CA GLY A 395 3.44 -17.35 17.45
C GLY A 395 4.00 -18.71 17.80
N ASP A 396 5.10 -19.09 17.16
CA ASP A 396 5.76 -20.37 17.39
C ASP A 396 6.43 -20.46 18.78
N ILE A 397 7.23 -19.46 19.17
CA ILE A 397 7.95 -19.44 20.46
C ILE A 397 6.98 -19.44 21.64
N ARG A 398 5.81 -18.76 21.50
CA ARG A 398 4.81 -18.72 22.57
C ARG A 398 4.21 -20.10 22.86
N THR A 399 4.07 -20.96 21.87
CA THR A 399 3.45 -22.29 22.03
C THR A 399 4.40 -23.34 22.55
N ARG A 400 5.71 -23.07 22.52
CA ARG A 400 6.71 -23.94 23.13
C ARG A 400 6.88 -23.72 24.64
N LYS A 401 6.19 -22.68 25.19
CA LYS A 401 6.11 -22.42 26.65
C LYS A 401 4.87 -23.05 27.23
#